data_c2ecff7c5f8b7ef5476f7d7e57d66aa8
#
_entry.id   c2ecff7c5f8b7ef5476f7d7e57d66aa8
#
_cell.length_a   1.000
_cell.length_b   1.000
_cell.length_c   1.000
_cell.angle_alpha   90.00
_cell.angle_beta   90.00
_cell.angle_gamma   90.00
#
_symmetry.space_group_name_H-M   'P 1'
#
loop_
_entity.id
_entity.type
_entity.pdbx_description
1 polymer ?
#
loop_
_entity_poly.entity_id
_entity_poly.type
_entity_poly.pdbx_seq_one_letter_code
_entity_poly.pdbx_strand_id
1 'polypeptide(L)'
;RWLEAQGRVDEADAILTKIEKEIEASTGKPLPPVTEEPKEVKQLPYSALFKGKLLRRTIVGSLVLIGMNTIQYTLMTWMPSLLKSMGYDTSQSQFMTMFGLFGAPFGIFIASLIMDKIPRRVMGVILLAAMAVLGVITGQQTTMTALIVTTFLLNTAIYMYVCYASAVYVPEMWPTSAKLSGSGFCNAIGRVSNIFFPFLVTSVAAGSMGSTGVFVLISVVAVIIGVCILIFGVETRGESVEDIGNVD
;
A
#
# COMPACT_ATOMS: atom_id res chain seq x y z
N ARG A 1 -5.79 -21.06 -16.43
CA ARG A 1 -4.73 -21.47 -15.47
C ARG A 1 -5.26 -22.40 -14.36
N TRP A 2 -6.28 -21.99 -13.56
CA TRP A 2 -6.83 -22.84 -12.49
C TRP A 2 -7.53 -24.10 -13.04
N LEU A 3 -8.32 -23.97 -14.09
CA LEU A 3 -8.97 -25.10 -14.78
C LEU A 3 -7.94 -26.07 -15.39
N GLU A 4 -6.90 -25.56 -16.02
CA GLU A 4 -5.78 -26.35 -16.55
C GLU A 4 -5.09 -27.13 -15.42
N ALA A 5 -4.83 -26.50 -14.28
CA ALA A 5 -4.24 -27.15 -13.11
C ALA A 5 -5.13 -28.27 -12.52
N GLN A 6 -6.44 -28.23 -12.78
CA GLN A 6 -7.43 -29.27 -12.41
C GLN A 6 -7.63 -30.32 -13.51
N GLY A 7 -6.90 -30.24 -14.62
CA GLY A 7 -7.05 -31.15 -15.76
C GLY A 7 -8.28 -30.89 -16.64
N ARG A 8 -8.99 -29.77 -16.43
CA ARG A 8 -10.20 -29.38 -17.19
C ARG A 8 -9.82 -28.47 -18.37
N VAL A 9 -8.98 -28.98 -19.26
CA VAL A 9 -8.37 -28.21 -20.36
C VAL A 9 -9.43 -27.73 -21.35
N ASP A 10 -10.37 -28.58 -21.73
CA ASP A 10 -11.41 -28.23 -22.72
C ASP A 10 -12.31 -27.07 -22.27
N GLU A 11 -12.60 -26.97 -20.96
CA GLU A 11 -13.36 -25.85 -20.40
C GLU A 11 -12.53 -24.56 -20.34
N ALA A 12 -11.23 -24.68 -20.07
CA ALA A 12 -10.30 -23.55 -20.08
C ALA A 12 -10.22 -22.94 -21.48
N ASP A 13 -10.08 -23.78 -22.52
CA ASP A 13 -10.03 -23.37 -23.93
C ASP A 13 -11.35 -22.75 -24.40
N ALA A 14 -12.49 -23.30 -24.01
CA ALA A 14 -13.78 -22.74 -24.35
C ALA A 14 -13.97 -21.32 -23.77
N ILE A 15 -13.53 -21.09 -22.52
CA ILE A 15 -13.59 -19.78 -21.87
C ILE A 15 -12.63 -18.81 -22.55
N LEU A 16 -11.41 -19.26 -22.86
CA LEU A 16 -10.40 -18.43 -23.51
C LEU A 16 -10.89 -17.98 -24.91
N THR A 17 -11.34 -18.91 -25.73
CA THR A 17 -11.91 -18.63 -27.06
C THR A 17 -13.09 -17.64 -27.01
N LYS A 18 -13.92 -17.73 -25.98
CA LYS A 18 -15.02 -16.78 -25.79
C LYS A 18 -14.50 -15.38 -25.50
N ILE A 19 -13.54 -15.24 -24.60
CA ILE A 19 -12.91 -13.94 -24.23
C ILE A 19 -12.20 -13.34 -25.46
N GLU A 20 -11.45 -14.14 -26.20
CA GLU A 20 -10.75 -13.72 -27.41
C GLU A 20 -11.71 -13.14 -28.46
N LYS A 21 -12.82 -13.85 -28.74
CA LYS A 21 -13.87 -13.36 -29.65
C LYS A 21 -14.52 -12.06 -29.16
N GLU A 22 -14.77 -11.92 -27.86
CA GLU A 22 -15.33 -10.70 -27.29
C GLU A 22 -14.35 -9.51 -27.43
N ILE A 23 -13.06 -9.75 -27.25
CA ILE A 23 -12.00 -8.72 -27.42
C ILE A 23 -11.89 -8.33 -28.89
N GLU A 24 -11.83 -9.29 -29.82
CA GLU A 24 -11.79 -9.00 -31.26
C GLU A 24 -13.02 -8.21 -31.72
N ALA A 25 -14.19 -8.59 -31.23
CA ALA A 25 -15.44 -7.87 -31.53
C ALA A 25 -15.44 -6.44 -30.98
N SER A 26 -14.86 -6.20 -29.80
CA SER A 26 -14.82 -4.90 -29.16
C SER A 26 -13.73 -3.97 -29.70
N THR A 27 -12.60 -4.53 -30.11
CA THR A 27 -11.43 -3.75 -30.59
C THR A 27 -11.41 -3.60 -32.11
N GLY A 28 -12.12 -4.45 -32.85
CA GLY A 28 -12.08 -4.50 -34.31
C GLY A 28 -10.72 -4.90 -34.89
N LYS A 29 -9.81 -5.44 -34.08
CA LYS A 29 -8.46 -5.85 -34.49
C LYS A 29 -8.24 -7.32 -34.11
N PRO A 30 -7.55 -8.10 -34.98
CA PRO A 30 -7.16 -9.45 -34.63
C PRO A 30 -6.15 -9.42 -33.47
N LEU A 31 -6.24 -10.45 -32.62
CA LEU A 31 -5.26 -10.63 -31.52
C LEU A 31 -3.86 -10.86 -32.06
N PRO A 32 -2.83 -10.35 -31.40
CA PRO A 32 -1.44 -10.63 -31.76
C PRO A 32 -1.17 -12.15 -31.65
N PRO A 33 -0.31 -12.71 -32.51
CA PRO A 33 0.05 -14.13 -32.43
C PRO A 33 0.72 -14.45 -31.11
N VAL A 34 0.42 -15.64 -30.55
CA VAL A 34 1.07 -16.12 -29.32
C VAL A 34 2.56 -16.32 -29.59
N THR A 35 3.39 -15.51 -28.97
CA THR A 35 4.85 -15.51 -29.16
C THR A 35 5.60 -16.30 -28.08
N GLU A 36 4.95 -16.68 -26.98
CA GLU A 36 5.60 -17.35 -25.85
C GLU A 36 4.88 -18.65 -25.49
N GLU A 37 5.67 -19.73 -25.36
CA GLU A 37 5.17 -20.98 -24.81
C GLU A 37 4.92 -20.84 -23.30
N PRO A 38 3.81 -21.43 -22.76
CA PRO A 38 3.52 -21.38 -21.33
C PRO A 38 4.63 -22.12 -20.55
N LYS A 39 5.44 -21.36 -19.83
CA LYS A 39 6.43 -21.95 -18.91
C LYS A 39 5.72 -22.47 -17.66
N GLU A 40 5.98 -23.73 -17.29
CA GLU A 40 5.52 -24.27 -16.01
C GLU A 40 6.04 -23.42 -14.85
N VAL A 41 5.14 -22.72 -14.16
CA VAL A 41 5.51 -21.89 -13.02
C VAL A 41 5.63 -22.77 -11.78
N LYS A 42 6.83 -23.30 -11.52
CA LYS A 42 7.12 -23.97 -10.26
C LYS A 42 7.13 -22.96 -9.12
N GLN A 43 6.35 -23.25 -8.08
CA GLN A 43 6.33 -22.40 -6.88
C GLN A 43 7.70 -22.43 -6.20
N LEU A 44 8.22 -21.23 -5.88
CA LEU A 44 9.47 -21.10 -5.15
C LEU A 44 9.26 -21.43 -3.67
N PRO A 45 10.21 -22.12 -3.02
CA PRO A 45 10.14 -22.36 -1.58
C PRO A 45 10.28 -21.04 -0.80
N TYR A 46 9.71 -20.98 0.40
CA TYR A 46 9.80 -19.79 1.27
C TYR A 46 11.23 -19.30 1.52
N SER A 47 12.20 -20.23 1.57
CA SER A 47 13.61 -19.88 1.74
C SER A 47 14.20 -19.04 0.60
N ALA A 48 13.59 -19.06 -0.58
CA ALA A 48 14.01 -18.24 -1.71
C ALA A 48 13.78 -16.74 -1.48
N LEU A 49 12.77 -16.37 -0.66
CA LEU A 49 12.48 -14.99 -0.30
C LEU A 49 13.65 -14.28 0.40
N PHE A 50 14.55 -15.04 1.00
CA PHE A 50 15.69 -14.55 1.78
C PHE A 50 17.02 -14.62 1.02
N LYS A 51 16.98 -14.83 -0.32
CA LYS A 51 18.19 -14.96 -1.15
C LYS A 51 18.19 -13.95 -2.30
N GLY A 52 19.39 -13.50 -2.68
CA GLY A 52 19.63 -12.69 -3.87
C GLY A 52 18.74 -11.45 -3.99
N LYS A 53 18.23 -11.22 -5.18
CA LYS A 53 17.35 -10.05 -5.48
C LYS A 53 16.00 -10.11 -4.74
N LEU A 54 15.50 -11.33 -4.41
CA LEU A 54 14.25 -11.49 -3.65
C LEU A 54 14.38 -10.99 -2.22
N LEU A 55 15.55 -11.11 -1.58
CA LEU A 55 15.80 -10.56 -0.25
C LEU A 55 15.58 -9.02 -0.23
N ARG A 56 16.10 -8.31 -1.23
CA ARG A 56 15.88 -6.86 -1.35
C ARG A 56 14.39 -6.53 -1.47
N ARG A 57 13.63 -7.30 -2.28
CA ARG A 57 12.18 -7.13 -2.44
C ARG A 57 11.43 -7.45 -1.14
N THR A 58 11.86 -8.47 -0.41
CA THR A 58 11.31 -8.83 0.91
C THR A 58 11.51 -7.69 1.92
N ILE A 59 12.69 -7.11 1.99
CA ILE A 59 12.99 -5.99 2.90
C ILE A 59 12.16 -4.76 2.53
N VAL A 60 12.19 -4.35 1.26
CA VAL A 60 11.44 -3.17 0.80
C VAL A 60 9.94 -3.36 0.98
N GLY A 61 9.38 -4.49 0.55
CA GLY A 61 7.94 -4.77 0.71
C GLY A 61 7.51 -4.82 2.18
N SER A 62 8.33 -5.41 3.05
CA SER A 62 8.07 -5.42 4.50
C SER A 62 8.09 -4.01 5.08
N LEU A 63 9.07 -3.17 4.75
CA LEU A 63 9.15 -1.79 5.21
C LEU A 63 7.97 -0.95 4.72
N VAL A 64 7.59 -1.10 3.46
CA VAL A 64 6.41 -0.41 2.88
C VAL A 64 5.14 -0.76 3.64
N LEU A 65 4.92 -2.05 3.95
CA LEU A 65 3.73 -2.49 4.68
C LEU A 65 3.80 -2.21 6.19
N ILE A 66 4.99 -2.19 6.79
CA ILE A 66 5.19 -1.67 8.16
C ILE A 66 4.75 -0.20 8.21
N GLY A 67 5.24 0.64 7.29
CA GLY A 67 4.85 2.05 7.22
C GLY A 67 3.36 2.24 7.03
N MET A 68 2.76 1.49 6.09
CA MET A 68 1.32 1.51 5.84
C MET A 68 0.52 1.18 7.11
N ASN A 69 0.80 0.03 7.72
CA ASN A 69 0.07 -0.42 8.90
C ASN A 69 0.27 0.55 10.07
N THR A 70 1.50 0.97 10.34
CA THR A 70 1.83 1.90 11.43
C THR A 70 1.06 3.20 11.31
N ILE A 71 1.13 3.86 10.15
CA ILE A 71 0.50 5.16 9.94
C ILE A 71 -1.03 5.03 10.01
N GLN A 72 -1.60 4.06 9.28
CA GLN A 72 -3.03 3.85 9.23
C GLN A 72 -3.62 3.51 10.61
N TYR A 73 -3.07 2.50 11.30
CA TYR A 73 -3.60 2.06 12.59
C TYR A 73 -3.38 3.08 13.70
N THR A 74 -2.25 3.80 13.69
CA THR A 74 -2.01 4.87 14.67
C THR A 74 -3.10 5.93 14.58
N LEU A 75 -3.36 6.46 13.39
CA LEU A 75 -4.39 7.49 13.25
C LEU A 75 -5.80 6.94 13.48
N MET A 76 -6.13 5.76 12.96
CA MET A 76 -7.45 5.18 13.15
C MET A 76 -7.77 4.92 14.63
N THR A 77 -6.79 4.44 15.40
CA THR A 77 -7.00 4.04 16.79
C THR A 77 -6.83 5.21 17.76
N TRP A 78 -5.83 6.07 17.54
CA TRP A 78 -5.45 7.10 18.51
C TRP A 78 -6.06 8.48 18.23
N MET A 79 -6.63 8.72 17.04
CA MET A 79 -7.18 10.03 16.67
C MET A 79 -8.16 10.59 17.70
N PRO A 80 -9.18 9.85 18.19
CA PRO A 80 -10.08 10.38 19.21
C PRO A 80 -9.36 10.77 20.51
N SER A 81 -8.36 9.96 20.92
CA SER A 81 -7.58 10.23 22.13
C SER A 81 -6.65 11.43 21.97
N LEU A 82 -6.05 11.59 20.79
CA LEU A 82 -5.23 12.76 20.47
C LEU A 82 -6.03 14.05 20.49
N LEU A 83 -7.23 14.04 19.91
CA LEU A 83 -8.13 15.20 19.93
C LEU A 83 -8.58 15.55 21.36
N LYS A 84 -8.85 14.54 22.19
CA LYS A 84 -9.13 14.77 23.63
C LYS A 84 -7.97 15.44 24.36
N SER A 85 -6.74 14.97 24.10
CA SER A 85 -5.54 15.60 24.71
C SER A 85 -5.29 17.04 24.23
N MET A 86 -5.87 17.41 23.08
CA MET A 86 -5.88 18.78 22.56
C MET A 86 -6.98 19.66 23.17
N GLY A 87 -7.81 19.12 24.08
CA GLY A 87 -8.83 19.87 24.83
C GLY A 87 -10.26 19.72 24.29
N TYR A 88 -10.49 18.88 23.28
CA TYR A 88 -11.85 18.60 22.78
C TYR A 88 -12.55 17.56 23.65
N ASP A 89 -13.87 17.69 23.81
CA ASP A 89 -14.66 16.70 24.55
C ASP A 89 -14.80 15.38 23.73
N THR A 90 -15.37 14.35 24.36
CA THR A 90 -15.52 13.03 23.75
C THR A 90 -16.39 13.07 22.48
N SER A 91 -17.49 13.81 22.53
CA SER A 91 -18.46 13.91 21.42
C SER A 91 -17.83 14.64 20.23
N GLN A 92 -17.18 15.78 20.50
CA GLN A 92 -16.46 16.54 19.49
C GLN A 92 -15.34 15.73 18.85
N SER A 93 -14.54 15.02 19.65
CA SER A 93 -13.43 14.19 19.17
C SER A 93 -13.90 13.05 18.26
N GLN A 94 -15.01 12.39 18.61
CA GLN A 94 -15.62 11.35 17.77
C GLN A 94 -16.19 11.93 16.48
N PHE A 95 -16.89 13.05 16.56
CA PHE A 95 -17.43 13.76 15.39
C PHE A 95 -16.32 14.14 14.41
N MET A 96 -15.25 14.77 14.88
CA MET A 96 -14.11 15.17 14.06
C MET A 96 -13.42 13.97 13.41
N THR A 97 -13.26 12.88 14.17
CA THR A 97 -12.67 11.63 13.66
C THR A 97 -13.53 11.02 12.56
N MET A 98 -14.86 10.99 12.77
CA MET A 98 -15.80 10.47 11.78
C MET A 98 -15.73 11.27 10.46
N PHE A 99 -15.76 12.60 10.54
CA PHE A 99 -15.63 13.43 9.34
C PHE A 99 -14.27 13.30 8.66
N GLY A 100 -13.18 13.19 9.43
CA GLY A 100 -11.86 12.91 8.90
C GLY A 100 -11.80 11.58 8.13
N LEU A 101 -12.49 10.54 8.62
CA LEU A 101 -12.54 9.23 7.97
C LEU A 101 -13.27 9.22 6.61
N PHE A 102 -14.14 10.18 6.33
CA PHE A 102 -14.69 10.33 4.97
C PHE A 102 -13.63 10.56 3.90
N GLY A 103 -12.41 10.97 4.27
CA GLY A 103 -11.27 11.00 3.35
C GLY A 103 -10.91 9.63 2.76
N ALA A 104 -11.24 8.53 3.44
CA ALA A 104 -10.90 7.18 2.99
C ALA A 104 -11.52 6.80 1.64
N PRO A 105 -12.85 6.86 1.44
CA PRO A 105 -13.45 6.54 0.14
C PRO A 105 -12.98 7.49 -0.97
N PHE A 106 -12.75 8.76 -0.67
CA PHE A 106 -12.17 9.70 -1.64
C PHE A 106 -10.75 9.31 -2.03
N GLY A 107 -9.93 8.90 -1.06
CA GLY A 107 -8.56 8.43 -1.32
C GLY A 107 -8.54 7.20 -2.22
N ILE A 108 -9.40 6.20 -1.95
CA ILE A 108 -9.52 4.99 -2.78
C ILE A 108 -9.97 5.36 -4.20
N PHE A 109 -10.97 6.22 -4.33
CA PHE A 109 -11.47 6.67 -5.63
C PHE A 109 -10.40 7.40 -6.44
N ILE A 110 -9.70 8.35 -5.83
CA ILE A 110 -8.60 9.07 -6.50
C ILE A 110 -7.48 8.11 -6.88
N ALA A 111 -7.13 7.18 -6.00
CA ALA A 111 -6.12 6.15 -6.28
C ALA A 111 -6.47 5.35 -7.55
N SER A 112 -7.72 4.92 -7.71
CA SER A 112 -8.16 4.16 -8.88
C SER A 112 -8.01 4.90 -10.22
N LEU A 113 -8.04 6.23 -10.19
CA LEU A 113 -7.92 7.07 -11.40
C LEU A 113 -6.48 7.38 -11.80
N ILE A 114 -5.55 7.41 -10.85
CA ILE A 114 -4.19 7.90 -11.07
C ILE A 114 -3.11 6.83 -10.91
N MET A 115 -3.41 5.72 -10.23
CA MET A 115 -2.42 4.72 -9.88
C MET A 115 -1.65 4.18 -11.10
N ASP A 116 -2.32 3.97 -12.22
CA ASP A 116 -1.70 3.43 -13.43
C ASP A 116 -0.99 4.47 -14.30
N LYS A 117 -1.14 5.76 -13.99
CA LYS A 117 -0.57 6.85 -14.79
C LYS A 117 0.84 7.25 -14.34
N ILE A 118 1.19 6.98 -13.09
CA ILE A 118 2.44 7.42 -12.46
C ILE A 118 3.35 6.20 -12.19
N PRO A 119 4.67 6.32 -12.41
CA PRO A 119 5.63 5.28 -12.02
C PRO A 119 5.49 4.92 -10.54
N ARG A 120 5.56 3.61 -10.22
CA ARG A 120 5.26 3.10 -8.87
C ARG A 120 6.16 3.70 -7.79
N ARG A 121 7.47 3.82 -8.06
CA ARG A 121 8.42 4.44 -7.10
C ARG A 121 8.08 5.89 -6.83
N VAL A 122 7.80 6.67 -7.87
CA VAL A 122 7.46 8.10 -7.75
C VAL A 122 6.15 8.28 -6.99
N MET A 123 5.14 7.47 -7.28
CA MET A 123 3.85 7.50 -6.59
C MET A 123 4.01 7.26 -5.10
N GLY A 124 4.75 6.22 -4.70
CA GLY A 124 5.00 5.92 -3.30
C GLY A 124 5.65 7.08 -2.55
N VAL A 125 6.66 7.71 -3.15
CA VAL A 125 7.37 8.86 -2.57
C VAL A 125 6.46 10.09 -2.45
N ILE A 126 5.67 10.40 -3.49
CA ILE A 126 4.74 11.53 -3.47
C ILE A 126 3.70 11.35 -2.36
N LEU A 127 3.11 10.16 -2.23
CA LEU A 127 2.11 9.89 -1.20
C LEU A 127 2.69 9.98 0.21
N LEU A 128 3.89 9.44 0.43
CA LEU A 128 4.57 9.51 1.72
C LEU A 128 4.98 10.95 2.06
N ALA A 129 5.48 11.72 1.08
CA ALA A 129 5.78 13.13 1.27
C ALA A 129 4.51 13.95 1.61
N ALA A 130 3.40 13.69 0.91
CA ALA A 130 2.13 14.33 1.22
C ALA A 130 1.65 13.99 2.64
N MET A 131 1.75 12.71 3.05
CA MET A 131 1.40 12.30 4.42
C MET A 131 2.32 12.94 5.47
N ALA A 132 3.62 13.05 5.20
CA ALA A 132 4.57 13.70 6.12
C ALA A 132 4.22 15.18 6.32
N VAL A 133 3.97 15.91 5.24
CA VAL A 133 3.57 17.33 5.29
C VAL A 133 2.23 17.51 5.98
N LEU A 134 1.22 16.74 5.57
CA LEU A 134 -0.13 16.83 6.16
C LEU A 134 -0.13 16.40 7.64
N GLY A 135 0.70 15.43 8.03
CA GLY A 135 0.87 15.03 9.42
C GLY A 135 1.37 16.19 10.29
N VAL A 136 2.45 16.87 9.86
CA VAL A 136 2.98 18.03 10.57
C VAL A 136 1.94 19.17 10.63
N ILE A 137 1.28 19.47 9.51
CA ILE A 137 0.25 20.51 9.45
C ILE A 137 -0.89 20.18 10.42
N THR A 138 -1.40 18.94 10.42
CA THR A 138 -2.48 18.51 11.30
C THR A 138 -2.10 18.64 12.77
N GLY A 139 -0.88 18.27 13.14
CA GLY A 139 -0.38 18.36 14.51
C GLY A 139 -0.22 19.79 15.04
N GLN A 140 -0.21 20.80 14.16
CA GLN A 140 -0.10 22.22 14.53
C GLN A 140 -1.45 22.96 14.54
N GLN A 141 -2.53 22.30 14.08
CA GLN A 141 -3.84 22.96 14.05
C GLN A 141 -4.45 23.07 15.44
N THR A 142 -5.11 24.21 15.69
CA THR A 142 -5.76 24.51 16.96
C THR A 142 -7.27 24.71 16.83
N THR A 143 -7.78 24.91 15.61
CA THR A 143 -9.19 25.13 15.36
C THR A 143 -9.88 23.85 14.88
N MET A 144 -11.12 23.62 15.35
CA MET A 144 -11.92 22.45 15.00
C MET A 144 -12.06 22.26 13.47
N THR A 145 -12.37 23.34 12.76
CA THR A 145 -12.56 23.29 11.30
C THR A 145 -11.26 22.91 10.58
N ALA A 146 -10.15 23.52 10.96
CA ALA A 146 -8.85 23.20 10.35
C ALA A 146 -8.43 21.75 10.63
N LEU A 147 -8.67 21.25 11.84
CA LEU A 147 -8.42 19.85 12.20
C LEU A 147 -9.26 18.88 11.38
N ILE A 148 -10.55 19.14 11.18
CA ILE A 148 -11.41 18.31 10.33
C ILE A 148 -10.88 18.27 8.90
N VAL A 149 -10.58 19.44 8.30
CA VAL A 149 -10.10 19.52 6.92
C VAL A 149 -8.75 18.84 6.75
N THR A 150 -7.80 19.12 7.63
CA THR A 150 -6.45 18.52 7.53
C THR A 150 -6.47 17.03 7.81
N THR A 151 -7.30 16.55 8.74
CA THR A 151 -7.49 15.12 9.00
C THR A 151 -8.17 14.42 7.81
N PHE A 152 -9.15 15.06 7.17
CA PHE A 152 -9.76 14.54 5.95
C PHE A 152 -8.73 14.37 4.83
N LEU A 153 -7.92 15.39 4.57
CA LEU A 153 -6.85 15.34 3.56
C LEU A 153 -5.80 14.29 3.90
N LEU A 154 -5.41 14.20 5.17
CA LEU A 154 -4.44 13.21 5.65
C LEU A 154 -4.98 11.79 5.46
N ASN A 155 -6.25 11.52 5.84
CA ASN A 155 -6.87 10.21 5.59
C ASN A 155 -6.99 9.90 4.09
N THR A 156 -7.31 10.90 3.26
CA THR A 156 -7.31 10.72 1.80
C THR A 156 -5.95 10.23 1.31
N ALA A 157 -4.85 10.88 1.70
CA ALA A 157 -3.50 10.48 1.33
C ALA A 157 -3.12 9.09 1.87
N ILE A 158 -3.51 8.77 3.12
CA ILE A 158 -3.26 7.47 3.74
C ILE A 158 -3.96 6.35 2.98
N TYR A 159 -5.24 6.50 2.66
CA TYR A 159 -5.97 5.44 1.95
C TYR A 159 -5.56 5.30 0.49
N MET A 160 -5.08 6.39 -0.16
CA MET A 160 -4.37 6.27 -1.42
C MET A 160 -3.09 5.42 -1.27
N TYR A 161 -2.31 5.65 -0.21
CA TYR A 161 -1.11 4.87 0.07
C TYR A 161 -1.42 3.42 0.45
N VAL A 162 -2.51 3.15 1.15
CA VAL A 162 -2.99 1.79 1.45
C VAL A 162 -3.27 1.03 0.15
N CYS A 163 -3.99 1.62 -0.80
CA CYS A 163 -4.22 1.01 -2.12
C CYS A 163 -2.91 0.78 -2.86
N TYR A 164 -2.03 1.78 -2.89
CA TYR A 164 -0.71 1.68 -3.50
C TYR A 164 0.10 0.54 -2.90
N ALA A 165 0.25 0.49 -1.59
CA ALA A 165 1.15 -0.44 -0.92
C ALA A 165 0.64 -1.89 -0.95
N SER A 166 -0.64 -2.09 -0.57
CA SER A 166 -1.18 -3.45 -0.36
C SER A 166 -1.76 -4.09 -1.60
N ALA A 167 -2.39 -3.32 -2.50
CA ALA A 167 -3.06 -3.87 -3.66
C ALA A 167 -2.21 -3.85 -4.93
N VAL A 168 -1.27 -2.90 -5.03
CA VAL A 168 -0.51 -2.68 -6.28
C VAL A 168 0.97 -2.97 -6.06
N TYR A 169 1.70 -2.12 -5.35
CA TYR A 169 3.15 -2.14 -5.33
C TYR A 169 3.76 -3.43 -4.78
N VAL A 170 3.34 -3.85 -3.58
CA VAL A 170 3.91 -5.08 -2.97
C VAL A 170 3.55 -6.33 -3.75
N PRO A 171 2.31 -6.56 -4.24
CA PRO A 171 2.01 -7.70 -5.10
C PRO A 171 2.72 -7.68 -6.46
N GLU A 172 2.96 -6.51 -7.06
CA GLU A 172 3.65 -6.39 -8.34
C GLU A 172 5.16 -6.67 -8.25
N MET A 173 5.79 -6.51 -7.09
CA MET A 173 7.22 -6.73 -6.90
C MET A 173 7.65 -8.20 -7.05
N TRP A 174 6.71 -9.14 -7.06
CA TRP A 174 7.01 -10.57 -7.00
C TRP A 174 6.78 -11.27 -8.32
N PRO A 175 7.67 -12.21 -8.71
CA PRO A 175 7.40 -13.12 -9.81
C PRO A 175 6.20 -14.00 -9.49
N THR A 176 5.51 -14.50 -10.50
CA THR A 176 4.31 -15.34 -10.34
C THR A 176 4.53 -16.51 -9.39
N SER A 177 5.73 -17.12 -9.43
CA SER A 177 6.14 -18.26 -8.58
C SER A 177 6.28 -17.94 -7.09
N ALA A 178 6.46 -16.67 -6.70
CA ALA A 178 6.65 -16.23 -5.31
C ALA A 178 5.61 -15.17 -4.87
N LYS A 179 4.69 -14.76 -5.75
CA LYS A 179 3.78 -13.62 -5.53
C LYS A 179 2.96 -13.76 -4.26
N LEU A 180 2.34 -14.91 -4.05
CA LEU A 180 1.49 -15.15 -2.87
C LEU A 180 2.32 -15.25 -1.59
N SER A 181 3.42 -16.00 -1.63
CA SER A 181 4.32 -16.21 -0.49
C SER A 181 5.02 -14.91 -0.09
N GLY A 182 5.54 -14.15 -1.05
CA GLY A 182 6.24 -12.89 -0.80
C GLY A 182 5.30 -11.80 -0.27
N SER A 183 4.16 -11.58 -0.94
CA SER A 183 3.17 -10.61 -0.49
C SER A 183 2.59 -10.98 0.87
N GLY A 184 2.30 -12.27 1.10
CA GLY A 184 1.80 -12.77 2.38
C GLY A 184 2.80 -12.57 3.51
N PHE A 185 4.09 -12.88 3.28
CA PHE A 185 5.15 -12.65 4.25
C PHE A 185 5.29 -11.17 4.62
N CYS A 186 5.36 -10.28 3.62
CA CYS A 186 5.44 -8.83 3.87
C CYS A 186 4.22 -8.31 4.64
N ASN A 187 3.00 -8.80 4.33
CA ASN A 187 1.79 -8.47 5.10
C ASN A 187 1.87 -8.94 6.55
N ALA A 188 2.36 -10.16 6.80
CA ALA A 188 2.54 -10.67 8.15
C ALA A 188 3.48 -9.78 8.97
N ILE A 189 4.64 -9.41 8.42
CA ILE A 189 5.61 -8.50 9.06
C ILE A 189 4.97 -7.12 9.31
N GLY A 190 4.25 -6.57 8.31
CA GLY A 190 3.54 -5.30 8.47
C GLY A 190 2.52 -5.33 9.60
N ARG A 191 1.79 -6.44 9.79
CA ARG A 191 0.84 -6.59 10.91
C ARG A 191 1.52 -6.80 12.26
N VAL A 192 2.66 -7.47 12.30
CA VAL A 192 3.45 -7.64 13.54
C VAL A 192 3.91 -6.28 14.07
N SER A 193 4.18 -5.30 13.20
CA SER A 193 4.54 -3.94 13.64
C SER A 193 3.46 -3.29 14.49
N ASN A 194 2.17 -3.62 14.27
CA ASN A 194 1.06 -3.09 15.06
C ASN A 194 1.07 -3.52 16.54
N ILE A 195 1.87 -4.52 16.90
CA ILE A 195 2.06 -4.93 18.30
C ILE A 195 3.01 -3.96 19.01
N PHE A 196 4.04 -3.50 18.33
CA PHE A 196 5.10 -2.69 18.94
C PHE A 196 4.85 -1.18 18.85
N PHE A 197 4.24 -0.72 17.78
CA PHE A 197 4.01 0.71 17.55
C PHE A 197 3.14 1.41 18.60
N PRO A 198 2.08 0.80 19.18
CA PRO A 198 1.32 1.42 20.25
C PRO A 198 2.16 1.84 21.45
N PHE A 199 3.19 1.06 21.81
CA PHE A 199 4.12 1.41 22.89
C PHE A 199 4.92 2.66 22.55
N LEU A 200 5.38 2.76 21.30
CA LEU A 200 6.10 3.94 20.83
C LEU A 200 5.19 5.19 20.81
N VAL A 201 3.97 5.04 20.30
CA VAL A 201 2.97 6.12 20.26
C VAL A 201 2.65 6.60 21.66
N THR A 202 2.42 5.70 22.62
CA THR A 202 2.14 6.04 24.02
C THR A 202 3.31 6.79 24.65
N SER A 203 4.53 6.31 24.43
CA SER A 203 5.74 6.96 24.95
C SER A 203 5.93 8.38 24.41
N VAL A 204 5.68 8.57 23.11
CA VAL A 204 5.78 9.89 22.47
C VAL A 204 4.66 10.81 22.92
N ALA A 205 3.42 10.30 23.03
CA ALA A 205 2.26 11.07 23.50
C ALA A 205 2.40 11.53 24.97
N ALA A 206 3.07 10.73 25.80
CA ALA A 206 3.39 11.07 27.18
C ALA A 206 4.60 12.04 27.32
N GLY A 207 5.34 12.26 26.24
CA GLY A 207 6.50 13.17 26.22
C GLY A 207 6.11 14.64 26.14
N SER A 208 7.13 15.51 26.09
CA SER A 208 6.96 16.98 26.09
C SER A 208 6.18 17.52 24.88
N MET A 209 6.13 16.82 23.77
CA MET A 209 5.43 17.23 22.57
C MET A 209 3.96 16.78 22.53
N GLY A 210 3.52 15.89 23.45
CA GLY A 210 2.15 15.44 23.54
C GLY A 210 1.59 14.86 22.23
N SER A 211 0.35 15.21 21.89
CA SER A 211 -0.30 14.79 20.63
C SER A 211 0.42 15.23 19.37
N THR A 212 1.00 16.42 19.35
CA THR A 212 1.80 16.91 18.23
C THR A 212 3.00 15.99 17.96
N GLY A 213 3.62 15.44 19.00
CA GLY A 213 4.70 14.47 18.86
C GLY A 213 4.31 13.20 18.10
N VAL A 214 3.08 12.75 18.25
CA VAL A 214 2.56 11.57 17.50
C VAL A 214 2.43 11.88 16.01
N PHE A 215 1.95 13.05 15.63
CA PHE A 215 1.89 13.46 14.22
C PHE A 215 3.28 13.62 13.61
N VAL A 216 4.23 14.16 14.37
CA VAL A 216 5.65 14.22 13.95
C VAL A 216 6.23 12.81 13.78
N LEU A 217 5.95 11.90 14.71
CA LEU A 217 6.39 10.50 14.60
C LEU A 217 5.91 9.85 13.30
N ILE A 218 4.62 10.00 12.97
CA ILE A 218 4.03 9.50 11.72
C ILE A 218 4.75 10.09 10.50
N SER A 219 5.03 11.40 10.54
CA SER A 219 5.72 12.10 9.46
C SER A 219 7.17 11.60 9.29
N VAL A 220 7.86 11.34 10.37
CA VAL A 220 9.23 10.76 10.36
C VAL A 220 9.19 9.35 9.76
N VAL A 221 8.25 8.51 10.18
CA VAL A 221 8.07 7.17 9.60
C VAL A 221 7.80 7.26 8.09
N ALA A 222 6.92 8.16 7.66
CA ALA A 222 6.63 8.35 6.24
C ALA A 222 7.88 8.77 5.45
N VAL A 223 8.70 9.68 5.98
CA VAL A 223 9.96 10.11 5.34
C VAL A 223 10.95 8.96 5.24
N ILE A 224 11.15 8.18 6.32
CA ILE A 224 12.05 7.02 6.31
C ILE A 224 11.67 6.02 5.23
N ILE A 225 10.38 5.65 5.16
CA ILE A 225 9.89 4.72 4.15
C ILE A 225 10.00 5.33 2.74
N GLY A 226 9.73 6.63 2.57
CA GLY A 226 9.89 7.33 1.30
C GLY A 226 11.32 7.28 0.78
N VAL A 227 12.30 7.52 1.65
CA VAL A 227 13.73 7.39 1.35
C VAL A 227 14.10 5.95 1.00
N CYS A 228 13.57 4.97 1.74
CA CYS A 228 13.77 3.55 1.41
C CYS A 228 13.23 3.19 0.02
N ILE A 229 12.04 3.66 -0.35
CA ILE A 229 11.48 3.43 -1.69
C ILE A 229 12.33 4.13 -2.76
N LEU A 230 12.81 5.34 -2.51
CA LEU A 230 13.68 6.08 -3.44
C LEU A 230 14.98 5.34 -3.74
N ILE A 231 15.64 4.80 -2.72
CA ILE A 231 16.96 4.16 -2.84
C ILE A 231 16.82 2.71 -3.31
N PHE A 232 15.94 1.95 -2.65
CA PHE A 232 15.86 0.50 -2.81
C PHE A 232 14.61 0.02 -3.56
N GLY A 233 13.64 0.90 -3.84
CA GLY A 233 12.40 0.54 -4.51
C GLY A 233 12.64 -0.05 -5.90
N VAL A 234 11.78 -0.96 -6.31
CA VAL A 234 11.74 -1.54 -7.65
C VAL A 234 10.65 -0.81 -8.44
N GLU A 235 10.95 -0.42 -9.69
CA GLU A 235 9.90 0.06 -10.59
C GLU A 235 9.23 -1.16 -11.22
N THR A 236 7.92 -1.20 -11.15
CA THR A 236 7.14 -2.36 -11.63
C THR A 236 6.19 -1.98 -12.77
N ARG A 237 6.05 -0.69 -13.06
CA ARG A 237 5.13 -0.21 -14.08
C ARG A 237 5.64 -0.55 -15.49
N GLY A 238 4.80 -1.27 -16.25
CA GLY A 238 5.09 -1.57 -17.66
C GLY A 238 6.07 -2.72 -17.88
N GLU A 239 6.57 -3.34 -16.80
CA GLU A 239 7.36 -4.56 -16.91
C GLU A 239 6.45 -5.79 -16.93
N SER A 240 6.77 -6.78 -17.77
CA SER A 240 6.04 -8.04 -17.76
C SER A 240 6.36 -8.81 -16.46
N VAL A 241 5.41 -9.61 -15.99
CA VAL A 241 5.61 -10.44 -14.79
C VAL A 241 6.76 -11.41 -14.97
N GLU A 242 7.10 -11.73 -16.23
CA GLU A 242 8.20 -12.59 -16.62
C GLU A 242 9.55 -11.86 -16.53
N ASP A 243 9.62 -10.59 -16.92
CA ASP A 243 10.83 -9.75 -16.76
C ASP A 243 11.13 -9.51 -15.27
N ILE A 244 10.09 -9.29 -14.46
CA ILE A 244 10.23 -9.26 -13.00
C ILE A 244 10.66 -10.62 -12.45
N GLY A 245 10.30 -11.71 -13.14
CA GLY A 245 10.63 -13.10 -12.78
C GLY A 245 12.09 -13.49 -13.02
N ASN A 246 12.81 -12.82 -13.93
CA ASN A 246 14.22 -13.09 -14.21
C ASN A 246 15.09 -12.65 -13.00
N VAL A 247 15.20 -13.54 -12.03
CA VAL A 247 15.91 -13.35 -10.76
C VAL A 247 17.33 -13.97 -10.85
N ASP A 248 17.88 -14.10 -12.06
CA ASP A 248 19.27 -14.54 -12.27
C ASP A 248 20.27 -13.43 -11.92
#